data_4198775898af03b6d66f8bf3dc535a6d
#
_entry.id   4198775898af03b6d66f8bf3dc535a6d
#
_cell.length_a   1.000
_cell.length_b   1.000
_cell.length_c   1.000
_cell.angle_alpha   90.00
_cell.angle_beta   90.00
_cell.angle_gamma   90.00
#
_symmetry.space_group_name_H-M   'P 1'
#
loop_
_entity.id
_entity.type
_entity.pdbx_description
1 polymer ?
#
loop_
_entity_poly.entity_id
_entity_poly.type
_entity_poly.pdbx_seq_one_letter_code
_entity_poly.pdbx_strand_id
1 'polypeptide(L)'
;MRIRNVLGLFDGISCGQVALHRAGVKFENYYASEIDKYPISATQRNFPDTIQLGNINDWKSWDLEDIDLIIGGSPCQGFSLAGRRLNFDDERSKLFFVFLEIIKHYQPKYWMLENVKMAKKVQDAISAELGVEPVLINSGLVSAQSRDRLYWTNIPIETLPDDKGIYLKDILETLPDEEIRGGELEEYFKAKEGKLSPRGLCHIGTANLNGIQSLKRVYHPDGKSPTLTTSMGGNRESKVKF
;
A
#
# COMPACT_ATOMS: atom_id res chain seq x y z
N MET A 1 8.52 17.85 17.03
CA MET A 1 8.88 18.10 15.62
C MET A 1 7.73 18.88 14.99
N ARG A 2 7.98 20.02 14.35
CA ARG A 2 6.94 20.80 13.67
C ARG A 2 7.04 20.50 12.18
N ILE A 3 5.97 20.02 11.58
CA ILE A 3 5.79 19.85 10.13
C ILE A 3 4.71 20.85 9.72
N ARG A 4 4.99 21.73 8.75
CA ARG A 4 4.01 22.66 8.22
C ARG A 4 3.33 22.07 6.99
N ASN A 5 4.12 21.73 5.99
CA ASN A 5 3.62 21.34 4.69
C ASN A 5 4.03 19.90 4.37
N VAL A 6 3.03 19.09 4.04
CA VAL A 6 3.19 17.71 3.60
C VAL A 6 2.76 17.60 2.15
N LEU A 7 3.55 16.89 1.33
CA LEU A 7 3.24 16.57 -0.05
C LEU A 7 3.08 15.06 -0.23
N GLY A 8 1.86 14.61 -0.46
CA GLY A 8 1.52 13.23 -0.84
C GLY A 8 1.59 13.06 -2.35
N LEU A 9 2.49 12.21 -2.84
CA LEU A 9 2.64 11.89 -4.26
C LEU A 9 2.07 10.51 -4.54
N PHE A 10 1.27 10.36 -5.60
CA PHE A 10 0.48 9.13 -5.86
C PHE A 10 -0.39 8.80 -4.64
N ASP A 11 -1.08 9.80 -4.11
CA ASP A 11 -1.63 9.83 -2.77
C ASP A 11 -2.76 8.81 -2.53
N GLY A 12 -3.43 8.39 -3.59
CA GLY A 12 -4.54 7.45 -3.49
C GLY A 12 -5.66 7.99 -2.59
N ILE A 13 -6.05 7.21 -1.60
CA ILE A 13 -7.06 7.58 -0.59
C ILE A 13 -6.45 8.29 0.63
N SER A 14 -5.31 8.90 0.49
CA SER A 14 -4.57 9.63 1.55
C SER A 14 -4.21 8.79 2.79
N CYS A 15 -3.71 7.58 2.58
CA CYS A 15 -3.18 6.75 3.68
C CYS A 15 -2.03 7.45 4.43
N GLY A 16 -1.30 8.34 3.76
CA GLY A 16 -0.28 9.20 4.39
C GLY A 16 -0.86 10.09 5.49
N GLN A 17 -1.99 10.75 5.24
CA GLN A 17 -2.67 11.56 6.27
C GLN A 17 -3.14 10.68 7.44
N VAL A 18 -3.74 9.52 7.16
CA VAL A 18 -4.15 8.58 8.21
C VAL A 18 -2.96 8.18 9.08
N ALA A 19 -1.80 7.90 8.46
CA ALA A 19 -0.58 7.51 9.18
C ALA A 19 -0.08 8.66 10.06
N LEU A 20 -0.02 9.88 9.56
CA LEU A 20 0.41 11.07 10.31
C LEU A 20 -0.52 11.34 11.50
N HIS A 21 -1.83 11.28 11.31
CA HIS A 21 -2.81 11.46 12.38
C HIS A 21 -2.65 10.38 13.46
N ARG A 22 -2.50 9.11 13.09
CA ARG A 22 -2.28 8.01 14.04
C ARG A 22 -0.96 8.12 14.79
N ALA A 23 0.07 8.68 14.15
CA ALA A 23 1.36 8.96 14.78
C ALA A 23 1.36 10.23 15.65
N GLY A 24 0.25 10.97 15.72
CA GLY A 24 0.15 12.23 16.45
C GLY A 24 0.97 13.37 15.84
N VAL A 25 1.36 13.22 14.58
CA VAL A 25 2.10 14.24 13.83
C VAL A 25 1.12 15.31 13.33
N LYS A 26 1.34 16.55 13.80
CA LYS A 26 0.54 17.70 13.36
C LYS A 26 1.20 18.38 12.17
N PHE A 27 0.40 18.77 11.20
CA PHE A 27 0.80 19.56 10.03
C PHE A 27 -0.25 20.66 9.76
N GLU A 28 0.13 21.66 8.98
CA GLU A 28 -0.74 22.79 8.65
C GLU A 28 -1.45 22.54 7.31
N ASN A 29 -0.70 22.14 6.28
CA ASN A 29 -1.23 21.89 4.95
C ASN A 29 -0.86 20.47 4.47
N TYR A 30 -1.78 19.85 3.75
CA TYR A 30 -1.53 18.60 3.03
C TYR A 30 -1.90 18.78 1.56
N TYR A 31 -0.89 18.66 0.73
CA TYR A 31 -0.99 18.69 -0.72
C TYR A 31 -0.99 17.27 -1.26
N ALA A 32 -1.91 16.93 -2.15
CA ALA A 32 -2.05 15.59 -2.71
C ALA A 32 -1.98 15.59 -4.23
N SER A 33 -1.08 14.81 -4.80
CA SER A 33 -1.06 14.53 -6.23
C SER A 33 -1.66 13.16 -6.48
N GLU A 34 -2.85 13.13 -7.06
CA GLU A 34 -3.62 11.98 -7.49
C GLU A 34 -4.44 12.34 -8.74
N ILE A 35 -4.68 11.39 -9.63
CA ILE A 35 -5.42 11.61 -10.88
C ILE A 35 -6.74 10.84 -10.93
N ASP A 36 -6.88 9.79 -10.12
CA ASP A 36 -8.10 8.99 -10.11
C ASP A 36 -9.18 9.67 -9.25
N LYS A 37 -10.31 9.96 -9.88
CA LYS A 37 -11.45 10.64 -9.25
C LYS A 37 -12.02 9.91 -8.02
N TYR A 38 -11.91 8.58 -7.96
CA TYR A 38 -12.47 7.80 -6.86
C TYR A 38 -11.65 7.93 -5.58
N PRO A 39 -10.31 7.73 -5.60
CA PRO A 39 -9.45 8.06 -4.47
C PRO A 39 -9.57 9.53 -4.06
N ILE A 40 -9.55 10.49 -5.02
CA ILE A 40 -9.73 11.91 -4.73
C ILE A 40 -11.03 12.15 -3.97
N SER A 41 -12.16 11.57 -4.44
CA SER A 41 -13.45 11.71 -3.75
C SER A 41 -13.43 11.13 -2.34
N ALA A 42 -12.75 10.00 -2.13
CA ALA A 42 -12.60 9.41 -0.80
C ALA A 42 -11.75 10.30 0.11
N THR A 43 -10.65 10.85 -0.40
CA THR A 43 -9.80 11.81 0.33
C THR A 43 -10.59 13.05 0.74
N GLN A 44 -11.29 13.71 -0.20
CA GLN A 44 -12.05 14.92 0.11
C GLN A 44 -13.19 14.69 1.10
N ARG A 45 -13.74 13.48 1.16
CA ARG A 45 -14.76 13.14 2.16
C ARG A 45 -14.19 12.97 3.56
N ASN A 46 -12.99 12.39 3.68
CA ASN A 46 -12.36 12.12 4.97
C ASN A 46 -11.47 13.28 5.44
N PHE A 47 -10.88 14.01 4.51
CA PHE A 47 -9.94 15.11 4.72
C PHE A 47 -10.29 16.27 3.78
N PRO A 48 -11.37 17.04 4.07
CA PRO A 48 -11.88 18.07 3.16
C PRO A 48 -10.89 19.21 2.90
N ASP A 49 -9.95 19.45 3.82
CA ASP A 49 -8.94 20.49 3.71
C ASP A 49 -7.73 20.09 2.84
N THR A 50 -7.73 18.88 2.28
CA THR A 50 -6.65 18.42 1.38
C THR A 50 -6.64 19.25 0.09
N ILE A 51 -5.48 19.79 -0.26
CA ILE A 51 -5.28 20.57 -1.49
C ILE A 51 -4.86 19.60 -2.60
N GLN A 52 -5.75 19.41 -3.59
CA GLN A 52 -5.50 18.52 -4.73
C GLN A 52 -4.68 19.24 -5.81
N LEU A 53 -3.55 18.64 -6.20
CA LEU A 53 -2.63 19.17 -7.20
C LEU A 53 -2.79 18.49 -8.57
N GLY A 54 -3.54 17.39 -8.64
CA GLY A 54 -3.76 16.65 -9.88
C GLY A 54 -2.57 15.83 -10.34
N ASN A 55 -2.21 15.94 -11.61
CA ASN A 55 -1.20 15.09 -12.23
C ASN A 55 0.22 15.44 -11.76
N ILE A 56 0.95 14.45 -11.30
CA ILE A 56 2.34 14.60 -10.85
C ILE A 56 3.27 15.15 -11.94
N ASN A 57 2.97 14.92 -13.22
CA ASN A 57 3.78 15.44 -14.32
C ASN A 57 3.72 16.97 -14.43
N ASP A 58 2.72 17.60 -13.82
CA ASP A 58 2.54 19.04 -13.81
C ASP A 58 3.27 19.72 -12.63
N TRP A 59 4.06 18.97 -11.87
CA TRP A 59 4.70 19.42 -10.63
C TRP A 59 5.51 20.72 -10.76
N LYS A 60 6.07 21.01 -11.94
CA LYS A 60 6.84 22.25 -12.20
C LYS A 60 5.97 23.50 -12.21
N SER A 61 4.63 23.33 -12.31
CA SER A 61 3.67 24.42 -12.24
C SER A 61 3.08 24.62 -10.83
N TRP A 62 3.43 23.74 -9.88
CA TRP A 62 2.93 23.85 -8.52
C TRP A 62 3.63 25.01 -7.78
N ASP A 63 2.85 25.91 -7.25
CA ASP A 63 3.32 27.03 -6.43
C ASP A 63 3.33 26.60 -4.96
N LEU A 64 4.33 25.77 -4.58
CA LEU A 64 4.49 25.22 -3.24
C LEU A 64 5.82 25.67 -2.66
N GLU A 65 5.76 26.16 -1.43
CA GLU A 65 6.92 26.57 -0.66
C GLU A 65 7.07 25.72 0.61
N ASP A 66 8.29 25.61 1.11
CA ASP A 66 8.61 25.04 2.41
C ASP A 66 8.01 23.64 2.66
N ILE A 67 8.15 22.71 1.73
CA ILE A 67 7.71 21.34 1.92
C ILE A 67 8.61 20.64 2.94
N ASP A 68 8.06 20.29 4.11
CA ASP A 68 8.80 19.64 5.18
C ASP A 68 8.86 18.11 5.01
N LEU A 69 7.80 17.50 4.46
CA LEU A 69 7.69 16.05 4.29
C LEU A 69 7.11 15.70 2.93
N ILE A 70 7.77 14.79 2.22
CA ILE A 70 7.23 14.15 1.01
C ILE A 70 6.99 12.67 1.28
N ILE A 71 5.77 12.19 1.00
CA ILE A 71 5.39 10.78 1.09
C ILE A 71 4.90 10.35 -0.29
N GLY A 72 5.35 9.19 -0.79
CA GLY A 72 4.86 8.70 -2.07
C GLY A 72 5.00 7.20 -2.24
N GLY A 73 4.18 6.66 -3.16
CA GLY A 73 4.24 5.26 -3.57
C GLY A 73 4.14 5.18 -5.09
N SER A 74 5.26 5.31 -5.80
CA SER A 74 5.24 5.29 -7.27
C SER A 74 4.74 3.95 -7.81
N PRO A 75 3.99 3.93 -8.93
CA PRO A 75 3.54 2.69 -9.57
C PRO A 75 4.71 1.76 -9.87
N CYS A 76 4.59 0.48 -9.46
CA CYS A 76 5.65 -0.53 -9.59
C CYS A 76 5.69 -1.22 -10.97
N GLN A 77 4.70 -0.97 -11.83
CA GLN A 77 4.48 -1.74 -13.06
C GLN A 77 5.55 -1.54 -14.16
N GLY A 78 6.44 -0.59 -14.02
CA GLY A 78 7.53 -0.30 -14.95
C GLY A 78 8.88 -0.96 -14.62
N PHE A 79 9.00 -1.58 -13.44
CA PHE A 79 10.23 -2.28 -13.04
C PHE A 79 10.23 -3.73 -13.53
N SER A 80 9.89 -3.96 -14.81
CA SER A 80 9.87 -5.31 -15.34
C SER A 80 11.29 -5.86 -15.54
N LEU A 81 11.43 -7.18 -15.35
CA LEU A 81 12.67 -7.97 -15.39
C LEU A 81 13.45 -7.94 -16.72
N ALA A 82 13.02 -7.20 -17.73
CA ALA A 82 13.52 -7.25 -19.10
C ALA A 82 14.66 -6.26 -19.44
N GLY A 83 15.41 -5.76 -18.46
CA GLY A 83 16.53 -4.86 -18.78
C GLY A 83 17.60 -4.77 -17.70
N ARG A 84 18.86 -4.65 -18.11
CA ARG A 84 20.02 -4.54 -17.21
C ARG A 84 20.13 -3.17 -16.50
N ARG A 85 19.17 -2.25 -16.70
CA ARG A 85 19.10 -0.91 -16.08
C ARG A 85 17.63 -0.55 -15.86
N LEU A 86 17.34 0.35 -14.91
CA LEU A 86 16.10 1.09 -14.89
C LEU A 86 15.93 1.70 -16.28
N ASN A 87 14.91 1.27 -17.01
CA ASN A 87 14.74 1.77 -18.37
C ASN A 87 14.06 3.13 -18.30
N PHE A 88 14.82 4.19 -18.53
CA PHE A 88 14.35 5.56 -18.58
C PHE A 88 13.25 5.78 -19.66
N ASP A 89 13.15 4.89 -20.63
CA ASP A 89 12.19 4.97 -21.73
C ASP A 89 10.84 4.31 -21.40
N ASP A 90 10.72 3.53 -20.29
CA ASP A 90 9.45 2.97 -19.84
C ASP A 90 8.67 4.07 -19.08
N GLU A 91 7.48 4.45 -19.59
CA GLU A 91 6.63 5.49 -19.00
C GLU A 91 6.34 5.28 -17.50
N ARG A 92 6.33 4.03 -17.06
CA ARG A 92 6.07 3.66 -15.67
C ARG A 92 7.29 3.85 -14.77
N SER A 93 8.50 3.70 -15.31
CA SER A 93 9.75 4.05 -14.63
C SER A 93 9.94 5.57 -14.55
N LYS A 94 9.42 6.32 -15.53
CA LYS A 94 9.47 7.79 -15.53
C LYS A 94 8.87 8.39 -14.26
N LEU A 95 7.78 7.82 -13.73
CA LEU A 95 7.11 8.34 -12.53
C LEU A 95 7.99 8.23 -11.27
N PHE A 96 8.86 7.22 -11.18
CA PHE A 96 9.87 7.17 -10.11
C PHE A 96 10.89 8.30 -10.25
N PHE A 97 11.34 8.59 -11.47
CA PHE A 97 12.27 9.70 -11.69
C PHE A 97 11.63 11.06 -11.42
N VAL A 98 10.35 11.23 -11.74
CA VAL A 98 9.59 12.44 -11.36
C VAL A 98 9.57 12.59 -9.83
N PHE A 99 9.35 11.52 -9.09
CA PHE A 99 9.45 11.53 -7.63
C PHE A 99 10.83 12.01 -7.14
N LEU A 100 11.91 11.50 -7.75
CA LEU A 100 13.29 11.94 -7.45
C LEU A 100 13.53 13.42 -7.77
N GLU A 101 13.04 13.89 -8.92
CA GLU A 101 13.15 15.30 -9.31
C GLU A 101 12.44 16.20 -8.30
N ILE A 102 11.26 15.82 -7.84
CA ILE A 102 10.48 16.56 -6.84
C ILE A 102 11.24 16.63 -5.51
N ILE A 103 11.81 15.51 -5.02
CA ILE A 103 12.63 15.51 -3.80
C ILE A 103 13.84 16.44 -3.97
N LYS A 104 14.54 16.36 -5.10
CA LYS A 104 15.71 17.20 -5.38
C LYS A 104 15.35 18.69 -5.48
N HIS A 105 14.16 19.02 -5.96
CA HIS A 105 13.68 20.39 -6.10
C HIS A 105 13.27 21.01 -4.76
N TYR A 106 12.38 20.34 -4.04
CA TYR A 106 11.84 20.87 -2.77
C TYR A 106 12.78 20.68 -1.58
N GLN A 107 13.74 19.74 -1.67
CA GLN A 107 14.70 19.42 -0.60
C GLN A 107 14.03 19.28 0.77
N PRO A 108 12.98 18.43 0.89
CA PRO A 108 12.21 18.32 2.12
C PRO A 108 13.10 17.82 3.27
N LYS A 109 12.80 18.23 4.48
CA LYS A 109 13.49 17.72 5.67
C LYS A 109 13.34 16.22 5.82
N TYR A 110 12.17 15.69 5.45
CA TYR A 110 11.84 14.27 5.52
C TYR A 110 11.19 13.81 4.23
N TRP A 111 11.46 12.57 3.86
CA TRP A 111 10.79 11.93 2.73
C TRP A 111 10.68 10.43 2.93
N MET A 112 9.68 9.82 2.30
CA MET A 112 9.46 8.38 2.30
C MET A 112 8.87 7.94 0.95
N LEU A 113 9.52 6.93 0.35
CA LEU A 113 9.01 6.20 -0.81
C LEU A 113 8.58 4.80 -0.36
N GLU A 114 7.32 4.44 -0.60
CA GLU A 114 6.81 3.08 -0.44
C GLU A 114 6.76 2.36 -1.78
N ASN A 115 7.11 1.07 -1.79
CA ASN A 115 6.84 0.24 -2.96
C ASN A 115 6.66 -1.25 -2.59
N VAL A 116 6.21 -2.05 -3.56
CA VAL A 116 6.08 -3.49 -3.39
C VAL A 116 7.46 -4.15 -3.24
N LYS A 117 7.49 -5.34 -2.62
CA LYS A 117 8.68 -6.18 -2.66
C LYS A 117 8.98 -6.58 -4.10
N MET A 118 10.19 -6.30 -4.55
CA MET A 118 10.67 -6.52 -5.91
C MET A 118 12.01 -7.26 -5.93
N ALA A 119 12.52 -7.59 -7.11
CA ALA A 119 13.81 -8.24 -7.26
C ALA A 119 14.95 -7.36 -6.69
N LYS A 120 15.93 -7.97 -6.01
CA LYS A 120 17.04 -7.25 -5.34
C LYS A 120 17.74 -6.26 -6.26
N LYS A 121 17.98 -6.64 -7.52
CA LYS A 121 18.60 -5.78 -8.51
C LYS A 121 17.85 -4.46 -8.74
N VAL A 122 16.52 -4.48 -8.69
CA VAL A 122 15.70 -3.28 -8.85
C VAL A 122 15.75 -2.45 -7.56
N GLN A 123 15.72 -3.11 -6.39
CA GLN A 123 15.92 -2.45 -5.10
C GLN A 123 17.26 -1.71 -5.06
N ASP A 124 18.36 -2.37 -5.49
CA ASP A 124 19.70 -1.78 -5.52
C ASP A 124 19.78 -0.55 -6.43
N ALA A 125 19.09 -0.59 -7.58
CA ALA A 125 19.04 0.55 -8.49
C ALA A 125 18.28 1.74 -7.88
N ILE A 126 17.15 1.51 -7.20
CA ILE A 126 16.41 2.54 -6.48
C ILE A 126 17.23 3.09 -5.31
N SER A 127 17.89 2.19 -4.55
CA SER A 127 18.74 2.57 -3.42
C SER A 127 19.94 3.44 -3.85
N ALA A 128 20.54 3.13 -5.01
CA ALA A 128 21.62 3.93 -5.56
C ALA A 128 21.20 5.36 -5.91
N GLU A 129 19.97 5.54 -6.42
CA GLU A 129 19.42 6.87 -6.74
C GLU A 129 19.03 7.67 -5.49
N LEU A 130 18.48 6.99 -4.48
CA LEU A 130 18.00 7.61 -3.24
C LEU A 130 19.09 7.77 -2.17
N GLY A 131 20.21 7.03 -2.31
CA GLY A 131 21.32 7.04 -1.34
C GLY A 131 21.02 6.33 -0.03
N VAL A 132 19.95 5.53 0.05
CA VAL A 132 19.54 4.78 1.25
C VAL A 132 19.04 3.39 0.88
N GLU A 133 19.23 2.41 1.78
CA GLU A 133 18.67 1.08 1.63
C GLU A 133 17.22 1.02 2.14
N PRO A 134 16.37 0.17 1.54
CA PRO A 134 14.99 0.06 1.98
C PRO A 134 14.83 -0.79 3.23
N VAL A 135 13.87 -0.44 4.06
CA VAL A 135 13.41 -1.29 5.15
C VAL A 135 12.17 -2.07 4.69
N LEU A 136 12.22 -3.40 4.85
CA LEU A 136 11.08 -4.27 4.57
C LEU A 136 10.17 -4.32 5.80
N ILE A 137 8.92 -3.89 5.64
CA ILE A 137 7.91 -3.96 6.70
C ILE A 137 6.73 -4.79 6.20
N ASN A 138 6.29 -5.75 7.01
CA ASN A 138 5.03 -6.45 6.77
C ASN A 138 3.92 -5.82 7.63
N SER A 139 2.85 -5.33 7.01
CA SER A 139 1.71 -4.75 7.73
C SER A 139 1.03 -5.74 8.68
N GLY A 140 1.24 -7.05 8.49
CA GLY A 140 0.76 -8.09 9.40
C GLY A 140 1.25 -7.91 10.85
N LEU A 141 2.33 -7.18 11.08
CA LEU A 141 2.78 -6.84 12.44
C LEU A 141 1.75 -5.97 13.20
N VAL A 142 1.01 -5.13 12.50
CA VAL A 142 0.10 -4.14 13.10
C VAL A 142 -1.34 -4.20 12.58
N SER A 143 -1.66 -5.21 11.77
CA SER A 143 -2.98 -5.39 11.18
C SER A 143 -3.28 -6.86 10.88
N ALA A 144 -4.54 -7.15 10.56
CA ALA A 144 -4.96 -8.48 10.10
C ALA A 144 -4.57 -8.79 8.64
N GLN A 145 -3.81 -7.93 7.96
CA GLN A 145 -3.40 -8.14 6.58
C GLN A 145 -1.88 -8.37 6.47
N SER A 146 -1.47 -9.47 5.87
CA SER A 146 -0.08 -9.73 5.52
C SER A 146 0.28 -9.05 4.19
N ARG A 147 1.05 -7.98 4.25
CA ARG A 147 1.43 -7.15 3.10
C ARG A 147 2.88 -6.69 3.24
N ASP A 148 3.80 -7.32 2.53
CA ASP A 148 5.21 -6.90 2.47
C ASP A 148 5.36 -5.62 1.64
N ARG A 149 6.04 -4.62 2.19
CA ARG A 149 6.40 -3.37 1.51
C ARG A 149 7.82 -2.95 1.83
N LEU A 150 8.44 -2.32 0.86
CA LEU A 150 9.75 -1.69 0.99
C LEU A 150 9.56 -0.19 1.19
N TYR A 151 10.30 0.35 2.14
CA TYR A 151 10.28 1.78 2.48
C TYR A 151 11.69 2.33 2.37
N TRP A 152 11.91 3.23 1.43
CA TRP A 152 13.13 4.06 1.36
C TRP A 152 12.80 5.39 2.02
N THR A 153 13.62 5.82 2.96
CA THR A 153 13.36 7.05 3.72
C THR A 153 14.63 7.58 4.38
N ASN A 154 14.69 8.90 4.58
CA ASN A 154 15.68 9.53 5.44
C ASN A 154 15.19 9.70 6.90
N ILE A 155 13.98 9.24 7.21
CA ILE A 155 13.46 9.21 8.58
C ILE A 155 14.13 8.04 9.31
N PRO A 156 14.78 8.27 10.47
CA PRO A 156 15.37 7.17 11.22
C PRO A 156 14.34 6.12 11.65
N ILE A 157 14.60 4.86 11.32
CA ILE A 157 13.79 3.71 11.77
C ILE A 157 14.67 2.90 12.73
N GLU A 158 14.46 3.09 14.03
CA GLU A 158 15.25 2.42 15.07
C GLU A 158 14.84 0.97 15.26
N THR A 159 13.53 0.72 15.27
CA THR A 159 12.95 -0.62 15.46
C THR A 159 11.72 -0.83 14.57
N LEU A 160 11.48 -2.08 14.20
CA LEU A 160 10.20 -2.46 13.60
C LEU A 160 9.13 -2.61 14.70
N PRO A 161 7.86 -2.40 14.39
CA PRO A 161 6.79 -2.64 15.35
C PRO A 161 6.73 -4.12 15.75
N ASP A 162 6.40 -4.40 16.99
CA ASP A 162 6.07 -5.74 17.45
C ASP A 162 4.79 -6.27 16.80
N ASP A 163 4.69 -7.59 16.66
CA ASP A 163 3.46 -8.21 16.18
C ASP A 163 2.36 -8.05 17.22
N LYS A 164 1.33 -7.28 16.88
CA LYS A 164 0.16 -7.02 17.73
C LYS A 164 -0.80 -8.20 17.82
N GLY A 165 -0.54 -9.30 17.08
CA GLY A 165 -1.39 -10.48 17.09
C GLY A 165 -2.81 -10.23 16.56
N ILE A 166 -2.99 -9.28 15.64
CA ILE A 166 -4.31 -8.96 15.07
C ILE A 166 -4.60 -9.95 13.92
N TYR A 167 -5.70 -10.67 14.01
CA TYR A 167 -6.15 -11.67 13.05
C TYR A 167 -7.45 -11.26 12.38
N LEU A 168 -7.88 -12.01 11.37
CA LEU A 168 -9.14 -11.72 10.65
C LEU A 168 -10.35 -11.69 11.59
N LYS A 169 -10.45 -12.61 12.54
CA LYS A 169 -11.54 -12.67 13.53
C LYS A 169 -11.69 -11.38 14.34
N ASP A 170 -10.60 -10.63 14.52
CA ASP A 170 -10.61 -9.41 15.33
C ASP A 170 -11.15 -8.19 14.59
N ILE A 171 -11.31 -8.29 13.26
CA ILE A 171 -11.75 -7.20 12.39
C ILE A 171 -12.95 -7.52 11.52
N LEU A 172 -13.36 -8.80 11.48
CA LEU A 172 -14.56 -9.19 10.73
C LEU A 172 -15.82 -8.78 11.50
N GLU A 173 -16.69 -8.07 10.82
CA GLU A 173 -18.03 -7.78 11.32
C GLU A 173 -18.87 -9.06 11.22
N THR A 174 -19.71 -9.31 12.22
CA THR A 174 -20.73 -10.36 12.14
C THR A 174 -21.79 -9.89 11.15
N LEU A 175 -21.82 -10.53 9.99
CA LEU A 175 -22.92 -10.31 9.06
C LEU A 175 -24.23 -10.88 9.68
N PRO A 176 -25.37 -10.23 9.50
CA PRO A 176 -26.66 -10.82 9.83
C PRO A 176 -26.80 -12.18 9.16
N ASP A 177 -27.34 -13.17 9.86
CA ASP A 177 -27.49 -14.56 9.37
C ASP A 177 -28.23 -14.65 8.02
N GLU A 178 -29.04 -13.66 7.69
CA GLU A 178 -29.79 -13.58 6.43
C GLU A 178 -28.91 -13.25 5.20
N GLU A 179 -27.71 -12.68 5.36
CA GLU A 179 -26.79 -12.39 4.27
C GLU A 179 -25.81 -13.54 3.98
N ILE A 180 -25.73 -14.52 4.87
CA ILE A 180 -24.97 -15.74 4.62
C ILE A 180 -25.81 -16.63 3.69
N ARG A 181 -25.64 -16.49 2.39
CA ARG A 181 -26.12 -17.47 1.39
C ARG A 181 -25.35 -18.77 1.55
N GLY A 182 -25.53 -19.43 2.70
CA GLY A 182 -24.70 -20.52 3.21
C GLY A 182 -24.98 -21.88 2.61
N GLY A 183 -26.03 -22.07 1.80
CA GLY A 183 -26.35 -23.39 1.22
C GLY A 183 -25.45 -23.83 0.09
N GLU A 184 -24.77 -22.91 -0.58
CA GLU A 184 -23.98 -23.22 -1.78
C GLU A 184 -22.45 -23.32 -1.52
N LEU A 185 -21.96 -22.92 -0.35
CA LEU A 185 -20.52 -22.88 -0.07
C LEU A 185 -19.89 -24.25 0.14
N GLU A 186 -20.60 -25.23 0.66
CA GLU A 186 -20.06 -26.58 0.88
C GLU A 186 -19.78 -27.30 -0.45
N GLU A 187 -20.61 -27.10 -1.46
CA GLU A 187 -20.44 -27.68 -2.79
C GLU A 187 -19.25 -27.02 -3.55
N TYR A 188 -18.88 -25.79 -3.18
CA TYR A 188 -17.84 -25.01 -3.83
C TYR A 188 -16.49 -24.99 -3.09
N PHE A 189 -16.37 -25.67 -1.96
CA PHE A 189 -15.18 -25.58 -1.11
C PHE A 189 -14.50 -26.92 -0.91
N LYS A 190 -13.27 -27.07 -1.41
CA LYS A 190 -12.38 -28.19 -1.08
C LYS A 190 -11.57 -27.85 0.15
N ALA A 191 -11.97 -28.39 1.30
CA ALA A 191 -11.25 -28.24 2.56
C ALA A 191 -9.87 -28.93 2.53
N LYS A 192 -8.92 -28.35 3.23
CA LYS A 192 -7.64 -28.96 3.59
C LYS A 192 -7.28 -28.55 5.01
N GLU A 193 -6.41 -29.30 5.63
CA GLU A 193 -5.89 -28.95 6.95
C GLU A 193 -5.16 -27.60 6.88
N GLY A 194 -5.64 -26.62 7.67
CA GLY A 194 -5.07 -25.27 7.74
C GLY A 194 -3.80 -25.27 8.57
N LYS A 195 -2.69 -24.79 7.99
CA LYS A 195 -1.44 -24.50 8.73
C LYS A 195 -1.13 -23.02 8.63
N LEU A 196 -0.78 -22.42 9.76
CA LEU A 196 -0.29 -21.05 9.79
C LEU A 196 1.05 -20.98 9.04
N SER A 197 1.12 -20.09 8.07
CA SER A 197 2.38 -19.74 7.41
C SER A 197 3.22 -18.85 8.34
N PRO A 198 4.53 -18.68 8.08
CA PRO A 198 5.37 -17.73 8.81
C PRO A 198 4.86 -16.27 8.77
N ARG A 199 3.96 -15.96 7.84
CA ARG A 199 3.30 -14.66 7.70
C ARG A 199 1.91 -14.59 8.35
N GLY A 200 1.54 -15.58 9.14
CA GLY A 200 0.24 -15.65 9.81
C GLY A 200 -0.94 -16.01 8.90
N LEU A 201 -0.72 -16.36 7.62
CA LEU A 201 -1.80 -16.79 6.72
C LEU A 201 -2.20 -18.23 7.05
N CYS A 202 -3.48 -18.49 7.25
CA CYS A 202 -4.04 -19.83 7.42
C CYS A 202 -4.93 -20.16 6.22
N HIS A 203 -4.37 -20.84 5.22
CA HIS A 203 -5.10 -21.27 4.03
C HIS A 203 -5.77 -22.61 4.28
N ILE A 204 -7.09 -22.66 4.32
CA ILE A 204 -7.90 -23.83 4.67
C ILE A 204 -8.60 -24.50 3.49
N GLY A 205 -8.51 -23.94 2.30
CA GLY A 205 -9.09 -24.60 1.13
C GLY A 205 -9.14 -23.71 -0.11
N THR A 206 -9.81 -24.24 -1.12
CA THR A 206 -9.93 -23.58 -2.43
C THR A 206 -11.39 -23.60 -2.86
N ALA A 207 -11.95 -22.46 -3.15
CA ALA A 207 -13.31 -22.35 -3.69
C ALA A 207 -13.38 -22.85 -5.13
N ASN A 208 -14.45 -23.56 -5.48
CA ASN A 208 -14.69 -24.05 -6.84
C ASN A 208 -15.27 -22.94 -7.72
N LEU A 209 -14.43 -21.98 -8.07
CA LEU A 209 -14.80 -20.81 -8.86
C LEU A 209 -13.89 -20.72 -10.09
N ASN A 210 -14.34 -20.02 -11.12
CA ASN A 210 -13.49 -19.72 -12.28
C ASN A 210 -12.42 -18.67 -11.91
N GLY A 211 -11.24 -18.77 -12.52
CA GLY A 211 -10.18 -17.78 -12.34
C GLY A 211 -8.85 -18.37 -11.84
N ILE A 212 -7.92 -17.49 -11.46
CA ILE A 212 -6.56 -17.84 -11.07
C ILE A 212 -6.56 -18.49 -9.67
N GLN A 213 -5.74 -19.54 -9.47
CA GLN A 213 -5.68 -20.31 -8.21
C GLN A 213 -5.47 -19.48 -6.94
N SER A 214 -4.67 -18.42 -7.02
CA SER A 214 -4.43 -17.53 -5.87
C SER A 214 -5.69 -16.79 -5.39
N LEU A 215 -6.62 -16.51 -6.30
CA LEU A 215 -7.88 -15.81 -6.00
C LEU A 215 -8.98 -16.73 -5.45
N LYS A 216 -8.77 -18.04 -5.55
CA LYS A 216 -9.71 -19.07 -5.06
C LYS A 216 -9.42 -19.51 -3.62
N ARG A 217 -8.32 -19.06 -3.02
CA ARG A 217 -7.92 -19.46 -1.69
C ARG A 217 -8.89 -18.97 -0.63
N VAL A 218 -9.27 -19.87 0.27
CA VAL A 218 -10.12 -19.58 1.44
C VAL A 218 -9.24 -19.59 2.68
N TYR A 219 -9.41 -18.60 3.54
CA TYR A 219 -8.58 -18.39 4.72
C TYR A 219 -9.38 -18.57 6.01
N HIS A 220 -8.71 -19.04 7.06
CA HIS A 220 -9.30 -19.19 8.38
C HIS A 220 -9.30 -17.85 9.14
N PRO A 221 -10.36 -17.55 9.93
CA PRO A 221 -10.42 -16.31 10.71
C PRO A 221 -9.31 -16.17 11.75
N ASP A 222 -8.76 -17.27 12.27
CA ASP A 222 -7.59 -17.27 13.16
C ASP A 222 -6.26 -17.00 12.43
N GLY A 223 -6.31 -16.70 11.14
CA GLY A 223 -5.17 -16.28 10.34
C GLY A 223 -5.27 -14.81 9.95
N LYS A 224 -4.23 -14.33 9.22
CA LYS A 224 -4.22 -13.00 8.60
C LYS A 224 -4.75 -13.08 7.17
N SER A 225 -5.27 -11.97 6.65
CA SER A 225 -5.64 -11.82 5.24
C SER A 225 -4.37 -11.74 4.36
N PRO A 226 -4.40 -12.25 3.13
CA PRO A 226 -3.42 -11.87 2.13
C PRO A 226 -3.58 -10.39 1.75
N THR A 227 -2.62 -9.87 0.98
CA THR A 227 -2.76 -8.54 0.38
C THR A 227 -4.04 -8.45 -0.43
N LEU A 228 -4.92 -7.51 -0.07
CA LEU A 228 -6.13 -7.23 -0.82
C LEU A 228 -5.75 -6.64 -2.19
N THR A 229 -6.44 -7.09 -3.22
CA THR A 229 -6.34 -6.55 -4.57
C THR A 229 -7.51 -5.61 -4.83
N THR A 230 -7.39 -4.75 -5.83
CA THR A 230 -8.54 -3.98 -6.31
C THR A 230 -9.61 -4.94 -6.83
N SER A 231 -10.80 -4.89 -6.24
CA SER A 231 -11.95 -5.67 -6.68
C SER A 231 -12.49 -5.07 -7.98
N MET A 232 -11.97 -5.55 -9.11
CA MET A 232 -12.46 -5.15 -10.44
C MET A 232 -13.58 -6.07 -10.95
N GLY A 233 -14.37 -6.65 -10.01
CA GLY A 233 -15.41 -7.63 -10.30
C GLY A 233 -14.88 -9.06 -10.48
N GLY A 234 -15.79 -10.01 -10.61
CA GLY A 234 -15.47 -11.44 -10.65
C GLY A 234 -15.02 -11.97 -9.28
N ASN A 235 -14.27 -13.07 -9.26
CA ASN A 235 -13.90 -13.78 -8.03
C ASN A 235 -12.60 -13.24 -7.39
N ARG A 236 -12.32 -11.93 -7.46
CA ARG A 236 -11.07 -11.31 -6.95
C ARG A 236 -11.11 -10.96 -5.47
N GLU A 237 -12.21 -11.15 -4.80
CA GLU A 237 -12.38 -10.88 -3.38
C GLU A 237 -11.68 -11.94 -2.51
N SER A 238 -11.14 -11.51 -1.38
CA SER A 238 -10.61 -12.44 -0.38
C SER A 238 -11.75 -13.22 0.27
N LYS A 239 -11.58 -14.52 0.40
CA LYS A 239 -12.59 -15.44 0.94
C LYS A 239 -12.15 -15.92 2.31
N VAL A 240 -13.09 -15.84 3.26
CA VAL A 240 -12.91 -16.32 4.64
C VAL A 240 -14.03 -17.30 4.94
N LYS A 241 -13.73 -18.40 5.63
CA LYS A 241 -14.72 -19.34 6.16
C LYS A 241 -14.58 -19.39 7.68
N PHE A 242 -15.68 -19.18 8.35
CA PHE A 242 -15.87 -19.36 9.78
C PHE A 242 -16.11 -20.82 10.14
#